data_55ff1e51388c4d3277c6ea736749601b
#
_entry.id   55ff1e51388c4d3277c6ea736749601b
#
_cell.length_a   1.000
_cell.length_b   1.000
_cell.length_c   1.000
_cell.angle_alpha   90.00
_cell.angle_beta   90.00
_cell.angle_gamma   90.00
#
_symmetry.space_group_name_H-M   'P 1'
#
loop_
_entity.id
_entity.type
_entity.pdbx_description
1 polymer ?
#
loop_
_entity_poly.entity_id
_entity_poly.type
_entity_poly.pdbx_seq_one_letter_code
_entity_poly.pdbx_strand_id
1 'polypeptide(L)'
;ITDIGDCIFRNSVPESKNIPQTVKKTHKLLGYKTAAILYAHDNEQHVTAQKYFQKTMEEEGVQVIDVETFGSKDSEYSAQLTNIQHKAPDVIVVCSYYQEGSRILKKMREMGMDQPVLGDNGFVSPELGKMAGAAADNVYVSSMWSADRKDEKVQKFVESYTKAYGRAPEQ
;
A
#
# COMPACT_ATOMS: atom_id res chain seq x y z
N ILE A 1 3.67 -17.28 -10.31
CA ILE A 1 5.05 -17.76 -10.06
C ILE A 1 5.01 -19.22 -9.61
N THR A 2 4.16 -19.59 -8.63
CA THR A 2 4.09 -20.97 -8.10
C THR A 2 3.58 -22.00 -9.09
N ASP A 3 2.97 -21.58 -10.19
CA ASP A 3 2.46 -22.48 -11.24
C ASP A 3 3.51 -22.83 -12.32
N ILE A 4 4.75 -22.35 -12.15
CA ILE A 4 5.83 -22.54 -13.12
C ILE A 4 6.54 -23.90 -12.93
N GLY A 5 6.46 -24.50 -11.73
CA GLY A 5 7.08 -25.79 -11.45
C GLY A 5 6.91 -26.26 -10.00
N ASP A 6 7.04 -27.57 -9.82
CA ASP A 6 6.74 -28.27 -8.58
C ASP A 6 7.68 -27.91 -7.41
N CYS A 7 8.82 -27.28 -7.70
CA CYS A 7 9.80 -26.87 -6.70
C CYS A 7 9.76 -25.36 -6.38
N ILE A 8 8.72 -24.65 -6.83
CA ILE A 8 8.59 -23.22 -6.59
C ILE A 8 7.56 -22.98 -5.50
N PHE A 9 8.02 -22.49 -4.34
CA PHE A 9 7.19 -22.25 -3.17
C PHE A 9 7.09 -20.78 -2.86
N ARG A 10 5.92 -20.35 -2.36
CA ARG A 10 5.68 -19.00 -1.86
C ARG A 10 5.36 -19.07 -0.37
N ASN A 11 6.08 -18.28 0.43
CA ASN A 11 5.81 -18.12 1.87
C ASN A 11 5.16 -16.76 2.19
N SER A 12 4.56 -16.11 1.20
CA SER A 12 3.81 -14.85 1.39
C SER A 12 2.44 -14.95 0.75
N VAL A 13 1.46 -14.22 1.29
CA VAL A 13 0.14 -14.16 0.68
C VAL A 13 0.19 -13.31 -0.58
N PRO A 14 -0.35 -13.78 -1.69
CA PRO A 14 -0.35 -13.03 -2.94
C PRO A 14 -1.25 -11.80 -2.88
N GLU A 15 -0.91 -10.76 -3.65
CA GLU A 15 -1.69 -9.53 -3.78
C GLU A 15 -3.15 -9.81 -4.18
N SER A 16 -3.38 -10.83 -4.99
CA SER A 16 -4.72 -11.30 -5.39
C SER A 16 -5.64 -11.68 -4.23
N LYS A 17 -5.10 -11.99 -3.06
CA LYS A 17 -5.88 -12.28 -1.84
C LYS A 17 -5.84 -11.13 -0.84
N ASN A 18 -4.73 -10.40 -0.78
CA ASN A 18 -4.51 -9.33 0.19
C ASN A 18 -5.29 -8.06 -0.18
N ILE A 19 -5.14 -7.59 -1.41
CA ILE A 19 -5.78 -6.35 -1.89
C ILE A 19 -7.30 -6.37 -1.79
N PRO A 20 -8.01 -7.45 -2.22
CA PRO A 20 -9.46 -7.50 -2.08
C PRO A 20 -9.96 -7.34 -0.64
N GLN A 21 -9.23 -7.91 0.33
CA GLN A 21 -9.61 -7.74 1.74
C GLN A 21 -9.34 -6.31 2.24
N THR A 22 -8.26 -5.68 1.77
CA THR A 22 -7.95 -4.29 2.10
C THR A 22 -9.05 -3.36 1.59
N VAL A 23 -9.38 -3.46 0.30
CA VAL A 23 -10.42 -2.63 -0.32
C VAL A 23 -11.75 -2.81 0.39
N LYS A 24 -12.21 -4.06 0.60
CA LYS A 24 -13.50 -4.33 1.27
C LYS A 24 -13.57 -3.75 2.69
N LYS A 25 -12.50 -3.90 3.47
CA LYS A 25 -12.47 -3.40 4.85
C LYS A 25 -12.42 -1.87 4.89
N THR A 26 -11.58 -1.26 4.07
CA THR A 26 -11.44 0.21 4.04
C THR A 26 -12.66 0.86 3.41
N HIS A 27 -13.26 0.27 2.37
CA HIS A 27 -14.52 0.76 1.81
C HIS A 27 -15.66 0.75 2.84
N LYS A 28 -15.79 -0.35 3.60
CA LYS A 28 -16.75 -0.42 4.71
C LYS A 28 -16.49 0.61 5.80
N LEU A 29 -15.22 0.91 6.09
CA LEU A 29 -14.81 1.85 7.14
C LEU A 29 -14.98 3.31 6.71
N LEU A 30 -14.58 3.64 5.49
CA LEU A 30 -14.44 5.02 5.01
C LEU A 30 -15.58 5.48 4.09
N GLY A 31 -16.28 4.55 3.45
CA GLY A 31 -17.44 4.85 2.60
C GLY A 31 -17.12 5.58 1.29
N TYR A 32 -15.87 5.50 0.80
CA TYR A 32 -15.46 6.17 -0.44
C TYR A 32 -16.19 5.60 -1.66
N LYS A 33 -16.50 6.47 -2.63
CA LYS A 33 -17.22 6.12 -3.86
C LYS A 33 -16.34 6.28 -5.10
N THR A 34 -15.33 7.14 -5.01
CA THR A 34 -14.40 7.43 -6.10
C THR A 34 -12.96 7.20 -5.64
N ALA A 35 -12.12 6.72 -6.55
CA ALA A 35 -10.72 6.45 -6.29
C ALA A 35 -9.83 6.94 -7.42
N ALA A 36 -8.62 7.39 -7.09
CA ALA A 36 -7.52 7.52 -8.04
C ALA A 36 -6.41 6.54 -7.68
N ILE A 37 -5.66 6.09 -8.68
CA ILE A 37 -4.54 5.17 -8.49
C ILE A 37 -3.27 5.80 -9.05
N LEU A 38 -2.20 5.80 -8.25
CA LEU A 38 -0.86 6.23 -8.65
C LEU A 38 0.10 5.05 -8.43
N TYR A 39 0.84 4.62 -9.46
CA TYR A 39 1.69 3.44 -9.34
C TYR A 39 3.00 3.54 -10.12
N ALA A 40 4.04 2.84 -9.65
CA ALA A 40 5.31 2.70 -10.34
C ALA A 40 5.16 1.74 -11.53
N HIS A 41 5.18 2.27 -12.76
CA HIS A 41 4.92 1.52 -13.99
C HIS A 41 6.06 0.58 -14.41
N ASP A 42 7.27 0.81 -13.93
CA ASP A 42 8.47 0.05 -14.23
C ASP A 42 8.75 -1.09 -13.22
N ASN A 43 7.80 -1.34 -12.29
CA ASN A 43 7.88 -2.43 -11.33
C ASN A 43 6.68 -3.36 -11.46
N GLU A 44 6.93 -4.63 -11.82
CA GLU A 44 5.87 -5.62 -12.08
C GLU A 44 4.98 -5.90 -10.85
N GLN A 45 5.53 -5.80 -9.63
CA GLN A 45 4.73 -5.95 -8.40
C GLN A 45 3.68 -4.85 -8.31
N HIS A 46 4.07 -3.58 -8.50
CA HIS A 46 3.17 -2.44 -8.39
C HIS A 46 2.17 -2.37 -9.54
N VAL A 47 2.58 -2.76 -10.76
CA VAL A 47 1.67 -2.96 -11.91
C VAL A 47 0.62 -4.03 -11.59
N THR A 48 1.03 -5.12 -10.96
CA THR A 48 0.11 -6.18 -10.55
C THR A 48 -0.83 -5.72 -9.43
N ALA A 49 -0.30 -5.03 -8.42
CA ALA A 49 -1.09 -4.48 -7.33
C ALA A 49 -2.16 -3.49 -7.84
N GLN A 50 -1.77 -2.56 -8.73
CA GLN A 50 -2.69 -1.62 -9.38
C GLN A 50 -3.89 -2.34 -10.02
N LYS A 51 -3.64 -3.40 -10.79
CA LYS A 51 -4.71 -4.18 -11.45
C LYS A 51 -5.68 -4.80 -10.45
N TYR A 52 -5.19 -5.33 -9.33
CA TYR A 52 -6.04 -5.88 -8.28
C TYR A 52 -6.82 -4.82 -7.52
N PHE A 53 -6.22 -3.65 -7.24
CA PHE A 53 -6.94 -2.53 -6.65
C PHE A 53 -8.06 -2.06 -7.56
N GLN A 54 -7.77 -1.78 -8.82
CA GLN A 54 -8.77 -1.32 -9.79
C GLN A 54 -9.92 -2.32 -9.91
N LYS A 55 -9.60 -3.58 -10.21
CA LYS A 55 -10.61 -4.64 -10.35
C LYS A 55 -11.49 -4.75 -9.09
N THR A 56 -10.88 -4.78 -7.90
CA THR A 56 -11.65 -4.96 -6.67
C THR A 56 -12.48 -3.73 -6.33
N MET A 57 -11.99 -2.53 -6.59
CA MET A 57 -12.77 -1.30 -6.40
C MET A 57 -14.00 -1.29 -7.30
N GLU A 58 -13.84 -1.64 -8.57
CA GLU A 58 -14.96 -1.75 -9.53
C GLU A 58 -15.98 -2.81 -9.09
N GLU A 59 -15.52 -3.98 -8.60
CA GLU A 59 -16.37 -5.04 -8.03
C GLU A 59 -17.15 -4.58 -6.78
N GLU A 60 -16.58 -3.69 -5.97
CA GLU A 60 -17.22 -3.11 -4.78
C GLU A 60 -18.04 -1.84 -5.10
N GLY A 61 -18.19 -1.48 -6.38
CA GLY A 61 -18.98 -0.33 -6.82
C GLY A 61 -18.26 1.02 -6.64
N VAL A 62 -16.95 1.02 -6.42
CA VAL A 62 -16.12 2.22 -6.36
C VAL A 62 -15.63 2.57 -7.75
N GLN A 63 -15.91 3.80 -8.19
CA GLN A 63 -15.46 4.27 -9.50
C GLN A 63 -13.99 4.70 -9.45
N VAL A 64 -13.12 4.06 -10.22
CA VAL A 64 -11.76 4.53 -10.44
C VAL A 64 -11.80 5.63 -11.51
N ILE A 65 -11.60 6.87 -11.09
CA ILE A 65 -11.78 8.07 -11.94
C ILE A 65 -10.46 8.58 -12.53
N ASP A 66 -9.32 8.08 -12.03
CA ASP A 66 -8.01 8.45 -12.56
C ASP A 66 -6.97 7.36 -12.29
N VAL A 67 -6.03 7.20 -13.22
CA VAL A 67 -4.89 6.26 -13.07
C VAL A 67 -3.63 6.93 -13.62
N GLU A 68 -2.75 7.30 -12.71
CA GLU A 68 -1.49 7.98 -13.00
C GLU A 68 -0.29 7.06 -12.76
N THR A 69 0.81 7.34 -13.45
CA THR A 69 2.02 6.52 -13.36
C THR A 69 3.26 7.37 -13.10
N PHE A 70 4.26 6.75 -12.50
CA PHE A 70 5.60 7.30 -12.34
C PHE A 70 6.66 6.20 -12.52
N GLY A 71 7.91 6.60 -12.74
CA GLY A 71 9.04 5.68 -12.74
C GLY A 71 9.63 5.55 -11.33
N SER A 72 10.13 4.36 -10.95
CA SER A 72 10.71 4.12 -9.62
C SER A 72 11.93 5.00 -9.30
N LYS A 73 12.54 5.62 -10.32
CA LYS A 73 13.65 6.58 -10.17
C LYS A 73 13.20 8.04 -10.10
N ASP A 74 11.90 8.30 -10.25
CA ASP A 74 11.38 9.66 -10.20
C ASP A 74 11.48 10.22 -8.78
N SER A 75 11.77 11.49 -8.70
CA SER A 75 11.84 12.24 -7.43
C SER A 75 10.79 13.35 -7.33
N GLU A 76 10.06 13.59 -8.43
CA GLU A 76 9.05 14.62 -8.54
C GLU A 76 7.72 14.02 -9.02
N TYR A 77 6.64 14.32 -8.33
CA TYR A 77 5.31 13.73 -8.53
C TYR A 77 4.21 14.79 -8.70
N SER A 78 4.58 16.07 -8.78
CA SER A 78 3.61 17.17 -8.78
C SER A 78 2.65 17.13 -9.96
N ALA A 79 3.09 16.70 -11.13
CA ALA A 79 2.23 16.62 -12.31
C ALA A 79 1.09 15.61 -12.11
N GLN A 80 1.42 14.38 -11.70
CA GLN A 80 0.45 13.33 -11.43
C GLN A 80 -0.49 13.72 -10.28
N LEU A 81 0.06 14.25 -9.19
CA LEU A 81 -0.73 14.68 -8.04
C LEU A 81 -1.67 15.85 -8.37
N THR A 82 -1.25 16.76 -9.25
CA THR A 82 -2.13 17.83 -9.74
C THR A 82 -3.31 17.28 -10.53
N ASN A 83 -3.08 16.29 -11.40
CA ASN A 83 -4.16 15.64 -12.15
C ASN A 83 -5.15 14.96 -11.20
N ILE A 84 -4.65 14.19 -10.24
CA ILE A 84 -5.45 13.53 -9.21
C ILE A 84 -6.25 14.56 -8.38
N GLN A 85 -5.60 15.65 -7.96
CA GLN A 85 -6.23 16.71 -7.17
C GLN A 85 -7.42 17.33 -7.90
N HIS A 86 -7.28 17.61 -9.19
CA HIS A 86 -8.36 18.17 -10.02
C HIS A 86 -9.55 17.21 -10.15
N LYS A 87 -9.34 15.90 -10.08
CA LYS A 87 -10.42 14.90 -10.11
C LYS A 87 -11.12 14.74 -8.76
N ALA A 88 -10.49 15.20 -7.67
CA ALA A 88 -11.01 15.16 -6.30
C ALA A 88 -11.55 13.78 -5.88
N PRO A 89 -10.77 12.69 -5.96
CA PRO A 89 -11.20 11.37 -5.51
C PRO A 89 -11.43 11.34 -3.99
N ASP A 90 -12.29 10.44 -3.53
CA ASP A 90 -12.51 10.22 -2.09
C ASP A 90 -11.33 9.48 -1.43
N VAL A 91 -10.61 8.64 -2.19
CA VAL A 91 -9.47 7.85 -1.74
C VAL A 91 -8.40 7.77 -2.83
N ILE A 92 -7.13 7.71 -2.43
CA ILE A 92 -6.01 7.57 -3.36
C ILE A 92 -5.29 6.25 -3.06
N VAL A 93 -5.07 5.44 -4.09
CA VAL A 93 -4.23 4.24 -4.02
C VAL A 93 -2.82 4.60 -4.47
N VAL A 94 -1.81 4.22 -3.70
CA VAL A 94 -0.41 4.38 -4.09
C VAL A 94 0.27 3.01 -4.07
N CYS A 95 0.70 2.53 -5.24
CA CYS A 95 1.46 1.29 -5.37
C CYS A 95 2.92 1.63 -5.63
N SER A 96 3.73 1.55 -4.58
CA SER A 96 5.17 1.83 -4.59
C SER A 96 5.87 1.22 -3.37
N TYR A 97 7.18 1.26 -3.35
CA TYR A 97 7.90 1.03 -2.11
C TYR A 97 7.78 2.23 -1.16
N TYR A 98 8.11 2.00 0.11
CA TYR A 98 7.97 3.01 1.16
C TYR A 98 8.83 4.26 0.92
N GLN A 99 9.95 4.15 0.20
CA GLN A 99 10.83 5.28 -0.13
C GLN A 99 10.11 6.30 -1.04
N GLU A 100 9.57 5.85 -2.17
CA GLU A 100 8.78 6.67 -3.08
C GLU A 100 7.48 7.09 -2.40
N GLY A 101 6.81 6.15 -1.75
CA GLY A 101 5.56 6.37 -1.02
C GLY A 101 5.68 7.49 0.00
N SER A 102 6.76 7.55 0.79
CA SER A 102 6.97 8.61 1.78
C SER A 102 7.10 9.99 1.13
N ARG A 103 7.75 10.09 -0.04
CA ARG A 103 7.89 11.35 -0.79
C ARG A 103 6.55 11.78 -1.40
N ILE A 104 5.82 10.82 -1.97
CA ILE A 104 4.47 11.05 -2.54
C ILE A 104 3.53 11.56 -1.43
N LEU A 105 3.49 10.90 -0.27
CA LEU A 105 2.66 11.32 0.85
C LEU A 105 2.98 12.75 1.32
N LYS A 106 4.26 13.08 1.51
CA LYS A 106 4.68 14.44 1.86
C LYS A 106 4.19 15.45 0.84
N LYS A 107 4.42 15.18 -0.45
CA LYS A 107 4.00 16.06 -1.52
C LYS A 107 2.49 16.24 -1.58
N MET A 108 1.72 15.16 -1.38
CA MET A 108 0.26 15.25 -1.28
C MET A 108 -0.17 16.21 -0.17
N ARG A 109 0.36 16.06 1.05
CA ARG A 109 0.00 16.92 2.18
C ARG A 109 0.45 18.38 1.98
N GLU A 110 1.62 18.61 1.38
CA GLU A 110 2.07 19.95 0.98
C GLU A 110 1.12 20.62 -0.03
N MET A 111 0.49 19.85 -0.90
CA MET A 111 -0.52 20.32 -1.86
C MET A 111 -1.93 20.43 -1.25
N GLY A 112 -2.11 20.15 0.04
CA GLY A 112 -3.42 20.20 0.71
C GLY A 112 -4.33 19.01 0.37
N MET A 113 -3.77 17.89 -0.06
CA MET A 113 -4.49 16.66 -0.37
C MET A 113 -4.54 15.77 0.88
N ASP A 114 -5.66 15.81 1.62
CA ASP A 114 -5.83 15.08 2.89
C ASP A 114 -6.62 13.76 2.76
N GLN A 115 -6.90 13.33 1.54
CA GLN A 115 -7.61 12.08 1.29
C GLN A 115 -6.92 10.89 1.97
N PRO A 116 -7.70 9.87 2.39
CA PRO A 116 -7.17 8.58 2.80
C PRO A 116 -6.30 7.96 1.69
N VAL A 117 -5.22 7.30 2.08
CA VAL A 117 -4.34 6.60 1.13
C VAL A 117 -4.35 5.11 1.41
N LEU A 118 -4.53 4.31 0.38
CA LEU A 118 -4.34 2.85 0.44
C LEU A 118 -2.99 2.51 -0.21
N GLY A 119 -2.14 1.84 0.55
CA GLY A 119 -0.86 1.33 0.05
C GLY A 119 -0.91 -0.15 -0.28
N ASP A 120 -0.09 -0.58 -1.24
CA ASP A 120 0.18 -2.00 -1.48
C ASP A 120 1.18 -2.56 -0.45
N ASN A 121 1.61 -3.81 -0.63
CA ASN A 121 2.57 -4.44 0.28
C ASN A 121 3.93 -3.72 0.37
N GLY A 122 4.27 -2.91 -0.63
CA GLY A 122 5.50 -2.09 -0.64
C GLY A 122 5.53 -1.00 0.43
N PHE A 123 4.36 -0.63 0.97
CA PHE A 123 4.24 0.34 2.08
C PHE A 123 4.45 -0.30 3.46
N VAL A 124 4.48 -1.62 3.57
CA VAL A 124 4.60 -2.30 4.86
C VAL A 124 6.04 -2.23 5.36
N SER A 125 6.40 -1.09 5.93
CA SER A 125 7.68 -0.84 6.58
C SER A 125 7.51 0.21 7.67
N PRO A 126 8.12 0.04 8.86
CA PRO A 126 8.17 1.07 9.88
C PRO A 126 8.90 2.34 9.40
N GLU A 127 9.74 2.21 8.36
CA GLU A 127 10.46 3.33 7.76
C GLU A 127 9.50 4.30 7.04
N LEU A 128 8.35 3.82 6.53
CA LEU A 128 7.35 4.71 5.93
C LEU A 128 6.94 5.82 6.92
N GLY A 129 6.55 5.45 8.14
CA GLY A 129 6.16 6.40 9.18
C GLY A 129 7.31 7.30 9.62
N LYS A 130 8.54 6.75 9.75
CA LYS A 130 9.72 7.55 10.10
C LYS A 130 10.06 8.57 9.02
N MET A 131 9.99 8.17 7.75
CA MET A 131 10.31 9.05 6.62
C MET A 131 9.21 10.06 6.31
N ALA A 132 7.95 9.64 6.35
CA ALA A 132 6.81 10.50 6.01
C ALA A 132 6.38 11.39 7.20
N GLY A 133 6.63 10.96 8.45
CA GLY A 133 6.15 11.68 9.63
C GLY A 133 4.62 11.82 9.64
N ALA A 134 4.11 12.99 9.97
CA ALA A 134 2.66 13.26 9.97
C ALA A 134 1.98 13.08 8.59
N ALA A 135 2.75 13.09 7.50
CA ALA A 135 2.19 12.84 6.18
C ALA A 135 1.69 11.38 6.01
N ALA A 136 2.13 10.46 6.88
CA ALA A 136 1.63 9.08 6.92
C ALA A 136 0.30 8.94 7.69
N ASP A 137 -0.25 10.00 8.26
CA ASP A 137 -1.57 9.96 8.87
C ASP A 137 -2.63 9.64 7.80
N ASN A 138 -3.65 8.87 8.19
CA ASN A 138 -4.71 8.43 7.30
C ASN A 138 -4.23 7.54 6.13
N VAL A 139 -3.15 6.77 6.35
CA VAL A 139 -2.64 5.76 5.41
C VAL A 139 -3.03 4.37 5.89
N TYR A 140 -3.61 3.57 5.00
CA TYR A 140 -4.09 2.22 5.26
C TYR A 140 -3.30 1.23 4.42
N VAL A 141 -2.69 0.27 5.08
CA VAL A 141 -1.92 -0.80 4.44
C VAL A 141 -2.37 -2.13 5.00
N SER A 142 -2.50 -3.13 4.16
CA SER A 142 -2.73 -4.47 4.66
C SER A 142 -1.40 -5.17 4.94
N SER A 143 -1.23 -5.60 6.16
CA SER A 143 -0.13 -6.47 6.53
C SER A 143 -0.63 -7.88 6.80
N MET A 144 0.10 -8.86 6.30
CA MET A 144 -0.18 -10.27 6.55
C MET A 144 0.30 -10.72 7.91
N TRP A 145 1.24 -9.97 8.49
CA TRP A 145 1.83 -10.24 9.77
C TRP A 145 2.02 -8.93 10.55
N SER A 146 1.91 -8.99 11.85
CA SER A 146 2.24 -7.88 12.75
C SER A 146 2.80 -8.45 14.05
N ALA A 147 3.88 -7.85 14.56
CA ALA A 147 4.45 -8.15 15.85
C ALA A 147 3.46 -7.89 17.01
N ASP A 148 2.48 -7.02 16.80
CA ASP A 148 1.47 -6.64 17.80
C ASP A 148 0.31 -7.63 17.94
N ARG A 149 0.26 -8.65 17.09
CA ARG A 149 -0.77 -9.70 17.21
C ARG A 149 -0.62 -10.42 18.52
N LYS A 150 -1.73 -10.55 19.26
CA LYS A 150 -1.77 -11.14 20.60
C LYS A 150 -1.85 -12.68 20.62
N ASP A 151 -1.75 -13.34 19.46
CA ASP A 151 -1.72 -14.80 19.47
C ASP A 151 -0.37 -15.33 20.00
N GLU A 152 -0.44 -16.41 20.75
CA GLU A 152 0.71 -16.96 21.49
C GLU A 152 1.89 -17.34 20.59
N LYS A 153 1.60 -17.85 19.36
CA LYS A 153 2.65 -18.25 18.42
C LYS A 153 3.43 -17.03 17.91
N VAL A 154 2.73 -15.92 17.63
CA VAL A 154 3.37 -14.68 17.19
C VAL A 154 4.21 -14.12 18.31
N GLN A 155 3.69 -14.05 19.54
CA GLN A 155 4.45 -13.51 20.68
C GLN A 155 5.70 -14.34 20.99
N LYS A 156 5.62 -15.66 20.99
CA LYS A 156 6.80 -16.54 21.15
C LYS A 156 7.83 -16.33 20.04
N PHE A 157 7.38 -16.12 18.80
CA PHE A 157 8.28 -15.82 17.70
C PHE A 157 8.97 -14.46 17.90
N VAL A 158 8.20 -13.42 18.24
CA VAL A 158 8.73 -12.06 18.49
C VAL A 158 9.77 -12.09 19.62
N GLU A 159 9.48 -12.75 20.73
CA GLU A 159 10.42 -12.89 21.86
C GLU A 159 11.71 -13.60 21.44
N SER A 160 11.59 -14.74 20.76
CA SER A 160 12.74 -15.53 20.31
C SER A 160 13.60 -14.76 19.32
N TYR A 161 12.96 -14.07 18.37
CA TYR A 161 13.65 -13.25 17.39
C TYR A 161 14.36 -12.06 18.04
N THR A 162 13.66 -11.34 18.93
CA THR A 162 14.24 -10.20 19.65
C THR A 162 15.43 -10.62 20.50
N LYS A 163 15.34 -11.79 21.17
CA LYS A 163 16.45 -12.34 21.95
C LYS A 163 17.65 -12.67 21.07
N ALA A 164 17.42 -13.19 19.87
CA ALA A 164 18.49 -13.59 18.95
C ALA A 164 19.15 -12.41 18.22
N TYR A 165 18.39 -11.39 17.88
CA TYR A 165 18.83 -10.31 16.97
C TYR A 165 18.82 -8.91 17.59
N GLY A 166 18.38 -8.74 18.86
CA GLY A 166 18.35 -7.45 19.55
C GLY A 166 17.31 -6.44 19.02
N ARG A 167 16.43 -6.87 18.12
CA ARG A 167 15.34 -6.04 17.55
C ARG A 167 14.11 -6.88 17.26
N ALA A 168 12.94 -6.25 17.19
CA ALA A 168 11.72 -6.93 16.79
C ALA A 168 11.78 -7.37 15.32
N PRO A 169 11.11 -8.47 14.95
CA PRO A 169 11.01 -8.88 13.55
C PRO A 169 10.15 -7.89 12.77
N GLU A 170 10.54 -7.63 11.53
CA GLU A 170 9.81 -6.84 10.54
C GLU A 170 9.26 -7.76 9.44
N GLN A 171 8.34 -7.25 8.62
CA GLN A 171 7.82 -7.99 7.46
C GLN A 171 8.82 -7.98 6.32
#